data_22cc0e28f7324d9d550961c6271daf93
#
_entry.id   22cc0e28f7324d9d550961c6271daf93
#
_cell.length_a   1.000
_cell.length_b   1.000
_cell.length_c   1.000
_cell.angle_alpha   90.00
_cell.angle_beta   90.00
_cell.angle_gamma   90.00
#
_symmetry.space_group_name_H-M   'P 1'
#
loop_
_entity.id
_entity.type
_entity.pdbx_description
1 polymer ?
#
loop_
_entity_poly.entity_id
_entity_poly.type
_entity_poly.pdbx_seq_one_letter_code
_entity_poly.pdbx_strand_id
1 'polypeptide(L)'
;MRQGIFKEEHGILTIDVKKSIGQGYSNGWFTNTRKCRYRLYKGARNTKKSYNWANEAVIRLIADDITNILVIRRYDVDNRNSTFANICRAISDFGLEKYFKTRTQPLEIEYIDGRKIMFAGMNNPTSLNSIACKKGFLTCVYIEEAYEIESWDAFVKLDQSIRAGMGYDQDGNLVELNVPQQITMCFNAWSDQTWLYTEFFKGRLEDDYEYLETHKYADYKDESFVGPGGTGLYLHISTYTCNEFRNRNQVDVAAKEMKEKNPDYYRTLFLGCWGAATSTTYPEFTNACIVTEQQVRDDFTFMDFSIGIDTGLSAGDGKKITVHKNEDVATRVKAATVMILGGITPGYGKAVAVDEYYHSNDPTFSGNNTDNRDNLNIQEQANAIMNTIIDWMNKYGEGRKKRGDILMKGRIDVYIDSADIGFRQVLEMTARKFGIYNIDFIPSTKTPIQGRVDWERLMFSYQDLLISEKCPNLIREYKNSRRGKKGEARENIDDHAINSHEYQIAPFRNDFVSWKNNFKEH
;
A
#
# COMPACT_ATOMS: atom_id res chain seq x y z
N MET A 1 -4.75 -14.90 27.54
CA MET A 1 -3.71 -14.42 28.51
C MET A 1 -2.43 -15.22 28.30
N ARG A 2 -1.33 -14.57 27.96
CA ARG A 2 0.00 -15.21 28.02
C ARG A 2 0.41 -15.27 29.48
N GLN A 3 0.00 -16.33 30.18
CA GLN A 3 0.38 -16.56 31.56
C GLN A 3 1.90 -16.59 31.69
N GLY A 4 2.45 -15.74 32.58
CA GLY A 4 3.85 -15.75 32.98
C GLY A 4 4.79 -14.73 32.31
N ILE A 5 4.27 -13.73 31.55
CA ILE A 5 5.09 -12.59 31.07
C ILE A 5 5.21 -11.52 32.16
N PHE A 6 4.14 -11.25 32.87
CA PHE A 6 4.08 -10.31 33.99
C PHE A 6 3.78 -11.05 35.29
N LYS A 7 4.49 -10.71 36.34
CA LYS A 7 4.22 -11.13 37.70
C LYS A 7 4.21 -9.90 38.59
N GLU A 8 3.17 -9.76 39.39
CA GLU A 8 3.09 -8.74 40.43
C GLU A 8 3.20 -9.45 41.78
N GLU A 9 4.32 -9.25 42.47
CA GLU A 9 4.59 -9.79 43.78
C GLU A 9 5.00 -8.65 44.72
N HIS A 10 4.31 -8.49 45.84
CA HIS A 10 4.60 -7.44 46.82
C HIS A 10 4.61 -6.02 46.26
N GLY A 11 3.77 -5.71 45.25
CA GLY A 11 3.73 -4.40 44.59
C GLY A 11 4.85 -4.17 43.57
N ILE A 12 5.68 -5.19 43.30
CA ILE A 12 6.72 -5.16 42.28
C ILE A 12 6.22 -5.87 41.03
N LEU A 13 6.18 -5.14 39.92
CA LEU A 13 5.85 -5.67 38.60
C LEU A 13 7.14 -6.21 37.92
N THR A 14 7.22 -7.52 37.75
CA THR A 14 8.32 -8.18 37.05
C THR A 14 7.90 -8.56 35.63
N ILE A 15 8.72 -8.20 34.63
CA ILE A 15 8.45 -8.44 33.22
C ILE A 15 9.47 -9.44 32.66
N ASP A 16 8.99 -10.55 32.10
CA ASP A 16 9.84 -11.46 31.32
C ASP A 16 9.97 -10.94 29.87
N VAL A 17 10.99 -10.13 29.64
CA VAL A 17 11.25 -9.50 28.34
C VAL A 17 11.45 -10.54 27.24
N LYS A 18 12.11 -11.68 27.53
CA LYS A 18 12.37 -12.72 26.52
C LYS A 18 11.09 -13.37 25.99
N LYS A 19 10.05 -13.43 26.80
CA LYS A 19 8.74 -13.95 26.39
C LYS A 19 7.88 -12.90 25.68
N SER A 20 8.13 -11.62 25.91
CA SER A 20 7.34 -10.52 25.35
C SER A 20 7.81 -10.09 23.96
N ILE A 21 9.12 -10.22 23.66
CA ILE A 21 9.70 -9.89 22.35
C ILE A 21 9.91 -11.14 21.50
N GLY A 22 9.75 -11.00 20.19
CA GLY A 22 10.06 -12.06 19.23
C GLY A 22 11.56 -12.38 19.19
N GLN A 23 11.90 -13.63 18.93
CA GLN A 23 13.29 -14.10 18.92
C GLN A 23 14.21 -13.31 17.99
N GLY A 24 13.69 -12.84 16.84
CA GLY A 24 14.45 -12.06 15.86
C GLY A 24 14.68 -10.60 16.24
N TYR A 25 14.06 -10.09 17.32
CA TYR A 25 14.10 -8.66 17.67
C TYR A 25 14.88 -8.32 18.93
N SER A 26 15.50 -9.32 19.56
CA SER A 26 16.21 -9.15 20.83
C SER A 26 17.38 -8.16 20.75
N ASN A 27 18.14 -8.17 19.65
CA ASN A 27 19.29 -7.27 19.49
C ASN A 27 18.88 -5.80 19.37
N GLY A 28 17.73 -5.54 18.74
CA GLY A 28 17.17 -4.20 18.57
C GLY A 28 16.40 -3.68 19.78
N TRP A 29 16.32 -4.44 20.88
CA TRP A 29 15.61 -4.02 22.08
C TRP A 29 16.06 -2.65 22.59
N PHE A 30 15.13 -1.83 23.06
CA PHE A 30 15.43 -0.43 23.39
C PHE A 30 16.57 -0.25 24.38
N THR A 31 16.77 -1.18 25.32
CA THR A 31 17.90 -1.10 26.26
C THR A 31 19.24 -1.37 25.60
N ASN A 32 19.28 -2.24 24.58
CA ASN A 32 20.50 -2.57 23.83
C ASN A 32 20.88 -1.48 22.83
N THR A 33 19.90 -0.68 22.42
CA THR A 33 20.04 0.37 21.40
C THR A 33 19.88 1.78 21.99
N ARG A 34 20.04 1.96 23.30
CA ARG A 34 19.87 3.27 23.98
C ARG A 34 20.70 4.40 23.39
N LYS A 35 21.89 4.08 22.84
CA LYS A 35 22.77 5.05 22.19
C LYS A 35 22.43 5.30 20.73
N CYS A 36 21.43 4.62 20.19
CA CYS A 36 21.01 4.81 18.81
C CYS A 36 19.81 5.75 18.75
N ARG A 37 20.01 6.94 18.17
CA ARG A 37 18.90 7.85 17.84
C ARG A 37 17.93 7.22 16.88
N TYR A 38 18.45 6.48 15.88
CA TYR A 38 17.66 5.90 14.79
C TYR A 38 17.66 4.38 14.87
N ARG A 39 16.49 3.79 14.90
CA ARG A 39 16.29 2.35 14.76
C ARG A 39 15.35 2.10 13.57
N LEU A 40 15.80 1.36 12.58
CA LEU A 40 15.02 1.05 11.39
C LEU A 40 14.79 -0.44 11.28
N TYR A 41 13.52 -0.83 11.25
CA TYR A 41 13.08 -2.20 11.06
C TYR A 41 12.47 -2.35 9.65
N LYS A 42 13.32 -2.67 8.69
CA LYS A 42 12.94 -3.09 7.36
C LYS A 42 12.57 -4.58 7.41
N GLY A 43 11.57 -5.01 6.65
CA GLY A 43 11.35 -6.45 6.61
C GLY A 43 10.17 -6.88 5.76
N ALA A 44 10.08 -8.18 5.60
CA ALA A 44 9.01 -8.87 4.91
C ALA A 44 7.63 -8.58 5.53
N ARG A 45 6.56 -8.95 4.83
CA ARG A 45 5.23 -8.97 5.43
C ARG A 45 5.14 -10.04 6.51
N ASN A 46 4.26 -9.83 7.48
CA ASN A 46 3.94 -10.79 8.54
C ASN A 46 5.14 -11.21 9.43
N THR A 47 6.16 -10.37 9.56
CA THR A 47 7.33 -10.62 10.40
C THR A 47 7.14 -10.25 11.87
N LYS A 48 5.98 -9.72 12.25
CA LYS A 48 5.65 -9.21 13.62
C LYS A 48 6.33 -7.90 14.01
N LYS A 49 6.86 -7.10 13.08
CA LYS A 49 7.47 -5.79 13.41
C LYS A 49 6.56 -4.94 14.29
N SER A 50 5.37 -4.62 13.80
CA SER A 50 4.39 -3.77 14.49
C SER A 50 3.90 -4.38 15.81
N TYR A 51 3.67 -5.70 15.83
CA TYR A 51 3.32 -6.43 17.04
C TYR A 51 4.41 -6.32 18.11
N ASN A 52 5.64 -6.56 17.72
CA ASN A 52 6.79 -6.55 18.60
C ASN A 52 7.05 -5.15 19.19
N TRP A 53 6.90 -4.13 18.32
CA TRP A 53 7.03 -2.76 18.77
C TRP A 53 5.90 -2.34 19.72
N ALA A 54 4.65 -2.75 19.47
CA ALA A 54 3.53 -2.47 20.38
C ALA A 54 3.78 -3.04 21.79
N ASN A 55 4.34 -4.25 21.87
CA ASN A 55 4.75 -4.85 23.14
C ASN A 55 5.88 -4.03 23.79
N GLU A 56 6.90 -3.62 22.99
CA GLU A 56 7.99 -2.79 23.47
C GLU A 56 7.48 -1.44 24.00
N ALA A 57 6.55 -0.80 23.32
CA ALA A 57 6.01 0.50 23.73
C ALA A 57 5.36 0.43 25.13
N VAL A 58 4.55 -0.61 25.39
CA VAL A 58 3.91 -0.83 26.69
C VAL A 58 4.97 -1.04 27.77
N ILE A 59 5.94 -1.92 27.52
CA ILE A 59 7.00 -2.24 28.48
C ILE A 59 7.88 -1.01 28.74
N ARG A 60 8.25 -0.28 27.71
CA ARG A 60 9.08 0.91 27.80
C ARG A 60 8.41 2.00 28.63
N LEU A 61 7.11 2.22 28.44
CA LEU A 61 6.36 3.20 29.23
C LEU A 61 6.34 2.84 30.73
N ILE A 62 6.33 1.55 31.06
CA ILE A 62 6.36 1.08 32.45
C ILE A 62 7.77 1.14 33.05
N ALA A 63 8.78 0.70 32.28
CA ALA A 63 10.15 0.51 32.76
C ALA A 63 10.97 1.81 32.81
N ASP A 64 10.56 2.85 32.12
CA ASP A 64 11.26 4.13 32.02
C ASP A 64 10.33 5.25 32.51
N ASP A 65 10.61 5.80 33.69
CA ASP A 65 9.75 6.73 34.44
C ASP A 65 9.67 8.14 33.86
N ILE A 66 10.46 8.46 32.85
CA ILE A 66 10.44 9.75 32.15
C ILE A 66 9.86 9.68 30.73
N THR A 67 9.62 8.49 30.18
CA THR A 67 9.26 8.32 28.78
C THR A 67 7.80 8.65 28.49
N ASN A 68 7.56 9.51 27.50
CA ASN A 68 6.34 9.53 26.71
C ASN A 68 6.67 9.09 25.27
N ILE A 69 5.67 8.57 24.58
CA ILE A 69 5.82 7.97 23.26
C ILE A 69 4.91 8.72 22.27
N LEU A 70 5.44 9.06 21.10
CA LEU A 70 4.69 9.59 19.97
C LEU A 70 4.66 8.55 18.85
N VAL A 71 3.47 8.21 18.39
CA VAL A 71 3.23 7.27 17.30
C VAL A 71 2.77 8.03 16.08
N ILE A 72 3.41 7.82 14.95
CA ILE A 72 3.19 8.58 13.72
C ILE A 72 2.82 7.63 12.56
N ARG A 73 1.79 8.03 11.80
CA ARG A 73 1.43 7.52 10.48
C ARG A 73 1.37 8.69 9.49
N ARG A 74 1.25 8.40 8.20
CA ARG A 74 1.01 9.46 7.21
C ARG A 74 -0.24 10.26 7.53
N TYR A 75 -1.36 9.58 7.80
CA TYR A 75 -2.62 10.20 8.18
C TYR A 75 -2.98 9.83 9.62
N ASP A 76 -3.48 10.81 10.37
CA ASP A 76 -3.88 10.63 11.77
C ASP A 76 -4.95 9.54 11.95
N VAL A 77 -5.92 9.50 11.04
CA VAL A 77 -7.02 8.53 11.06
C VAL A 77 -6.56 7.07 10.98
N ASP A 78 -5.41 6.81 10.34
CA ASP A 78 -4.87 5.46 10.17
C ASP A 78 -4.34 4.86 11.47
N ASN A 79 -4.02 5.69 12.46
CA ASN A 79 -3.55 5.22 13.76
C ASN A 79 -4.62 4.42 14.51
N ARG A 80 -5.89 4.80 14.40
CA ARG A 80 -6.97 4.23 15.22
C ARG A 80 -7.12 2.71 15.06
N ASN A 81 -7.16 2.25 13.82
CA ASN A 81 -7.39 0.85 13.49
C ASN A 81 -6.09 0.04 13.30
N SER A 82 -4.93 0.66 13.45
CA SER A 82 -3.63 0.03 13.30
C SER A 82 -2.80 0.10 14.59
N THR A 83 -1.99 1.12 14.76
CA THR A 83 -1.03 1.27 15.87
C THR A 83 -1.70 1.34 17.24
N PHE A 84 -2.79 2.13 17.39
CA PHE A 84 -3.55 2.22 18.64
C PHE A 84 -4.17 0.87 19.02
N ALA A 85 -4.83 0.19 18.07
CA ALA A 85 -5.42 -1.11 18.30
C ALA A 85 -4.36 -2.17 18.69
N ASN A 86 -3.17 -2.14 18.07
CA ASN A 86 -2.06 -3.03 18.39
C ASN A 86 -1.53 -2.81 19.81
N ILE A 87 -1.42 -1.55 20.26
CA ILE A 87 -0.97 -1.23 21.62
C ILE A 87 -2.04 -1.62 22.65
N CYS A 88 -3.31 -1.33 22.39
CA CYS A 88 -4.42 -1.78 23.26
C CYS A 88 -4.43 -3.30 23.41
N ARG A 89 -4.21 -4.04 22.32
CA ARG A 89 -4.08 -5.49 22.37
C ARG A 89 -2.87 -5.91 23.20
N ALA A 90 -1.71 -5.26 23.06
CA ALA A 90 -0.54 -5.56 23.87
C ALA A 90 -0.81 -5.36 25.38
N ILE A 91 -1.51 -4.28 25.75
CA ILE A 91 -1.94 -4.03 27.14
C ILE A 91 -2.82 -5.16 27.65
N SER A 92 -3.79 -5.60 26.82
CA SER A 92 -4.70 -6.69 27.19
C SER A 92 -4.01 -8.05 27.25
N ASP A 93 -3.14 -8.36 26.26
CA ASP A 93 -2.35 -9.59 26.25
C ASP A 93 -1.47 -9.73 27.51
N PHE A 94 -1.03 -8.61 28.06
CA PHE A 94 -0.24 -8.54 29.28
C PHE A 94 -1.09 -8.52 30.58
N GLY A 95 -2.41 -8.28 30.47
CA GLY A 95 -3.32 -8.16 31.63
C GLY A 95 -3.09 -6.87 32.42
N LEU A 96 -2.73 -5.79 31.74
CA LEU A 96 -2.32 -4.52 32.36
C LEU A 96 -3.38 -3.43 32.25
N GLU A 97 -4.61 -3.74 31.85
CA GLU A 97 -5.70 -2.79 31.60
C GLU A 97 -5.94 -1.85 32.79
N LYS A 98 -5.77 -2.35 34.01
CA LYS A 98 -5.96 -1.55 35.24
C LYS A 98 -4.98 -0.39 35.40
N TYR A 99 -3.86 -0.43 34.69
CA TYR A 99 -2.82 0.61 34.75
C TYR A 99 -2.91 1.62 33.60
N PHE A 100 -3.77 1.38 32.61
CA PHE A 100 -3.86 2.20 31.41
C PHE A 100 -5.28 2.72 31.19
N LYS A 101 -5.35 3.99 30.79
CA LYS A 101 -6.59 4.64 30.36
C LYS A 101 -6.50 4.99 28.89
N THR A 102 -7.42 4.47 28.09
CA THR A 102 -7.49 4.74 26.66
C THR A 102 -8.51 5.81 26.34
N ARG A 103 -8.19 6.72 25.41
CA ARG A 103 -9.10 7.74 24.87
C ARG A 103 -9.08 7.70 23.37
N THR A 104 -10.21 7.96 22.75
CA THR A 104 -10.36 8.01 21.28
C THR A 104 -10.50 9.44 20.74
N GLN A 105 -10.67 10.44 21.62
CA GLN A 105 -10.66 11.86 21.29
C GLN A 105 -10.11 12.67 22.47
N PRO A 106 -8.89 13.26 22.38
CA PRO A 106 -7.87 12.91 21.39
C PRO A 106 -7.46 11.42 21.51
N LEU A 107 -6.89 10.86 20.44
CA LEU A 107 -6.40 9.48 20.45
C LEU A 107 -5.15 9.41 21.33
N GLU A 108 -5.26 8.79 22.50
CA GLU A 108 -4.16 8.67 23.47
C GLU A 108 -4.34 7.46 24.39
N ILE A 109 -3.23 6.98 24.93
CA ILE A 109 -3.18 5.96 25.98
C ILE A 109 -2.38 6.55 27.14
N GLU A 110 -3.01 6.70 28.29
CA GLU A 110 -2.40 7.27 29.49
C GLU A 110 -2.07 6.16 30.50
N TYR A 111 -0.83 6.13 30.96
CA TYR A 111 -0.41 5.27 32.05
C TYR A 111 -0.82 5.88 33.39
N ILE A 112 -1.00 5.06 34.42
CA ILE A 112 -1.52 5.44 35.73
C ILE A 112 -0.80 6.64 36.38
N ASP A 113 0.45 6.85 36.03
CA ASP A 113 1.26 7.95 36.57
C ASP A 113 1.15 9.25 35.77
N GLY A 114 0.38 9.28 34.68
CA GLY A 114 0.11 10.43 33.82
C GLY A 114 0.98 10.56 32.56
N ARG A 115 1.97 9.66 32.35
CA ARG A 115 2.72 9.57 31.10
C ARG A 115 1.86 8.95 30.00
N LYS A 116 2.18 9.25 28.72
CA LYS A 116 1.28 8.94 27.62
C LYS A 116 1.95 8.33 26.40
N ILE A 117 1.16 7.58 25.66
CA ILE A 117 1.37 7.27 24.24
C ILE A 117 0.38 8.15 23.46
N MET A 118 0.91 9.00 22.60
CA MET A 118 0.18 9.97 21.79
C MET A 118 0.25 9.57 20.32
N PHE A 119 -0.74 9.95 19.52
CA PHE A 119 -0.83 9.59 18.11
C PHE A 119 -0.98 10.84 17.26
N ALA A 120 -0.30 10.87 16.11
CA ALA A 120 -0.34 11.99 15.18
C ALA A 120 -0.20 11.52 13.72
N GLY A 121 -0.60 12.40 12.78
CA GLY A 121 -0.38 12.25 11.36
C GLY A 121 0.68 13.22 10.83
N MET A 122 1.47 12.80 9.85
CA MET A 122 2.41 13.67 9.12
C MET A 122 1.71 14.72 8.25
N ASN A 123 0.44 14.50 7.92
CA ASN A 123 -0.39 15.46 7.17
C ASN A 123 -0.68 16.75 7.92
N ASN A 124 -0.43 16.81 9.22
CA ASN A 124 -0.56 18.00 10.06
C ASN A 124 0.73 18.25 10.89
N PRO A 125 1.81 18.73 10.26
CA PRO A 125 3.10 18.95 10.95
C PRO A 125 3.02 19.94 12.11
N THR A 126 2.08 20.87 12.10
CA THR A 126 1.91 21.83 13.19
C THR A 126 1.43 21.20 14.49
N SER A 127 0.71 20.09 14.42
CA SER A 127 0.30 19.33 15.61
C SER A 127 1.50 18.69 16.33
N LEU A 128 2.58 18.39 15.61
CA LEU A 128 3.80 17.80 16.16
C LEU A 128 4.61 18.80 17.00
N ASN A 129 4.59 20.08 16.63
CA ASN A 129 5.34 21.13 17.33
C ASN A 129 4.70 21.54 18.67
N SER A 130 3.45 21.16 18.93
CA SER A 130 2.70 21.55 20.12
C SER A 130 2.52 20.41 21.14
N ILE A 131 3.22 19.30 20.97
CA ILE A 131 3.12 18.15 21.89
C ILE A 131 3.80 18.50 23.21
N ALA A 132 2.98 18.71 24.24
CA ALA A 132 3.44 18.95 25.60
C ALA A 132 3.14 17.74 26.49
N CYS A 133 4.14 17.27 27.22
CA CYS A 133 3.99 16.23 28.23
C CYS A 133 3.80 16.85 29.60
N LYS A 134 2.73 16.48 30.31
CA LYS A 134 2.51 16.97 31.71
C LYS A 134 3.50 16.37 32.69
N LYS A 135 3.99 15.16 32.41
CA LYS A 135 4.97 14.41 33.18
C LYS A 135 5.96 13.74 32.24
N GLY A 136 7.24 13.76 32.56
CA GLY A 136 8.30 13.17 31.71
C GLY A 136 8.53 13.95 30.42
N PHE A 137 9.18 13.29 29.48
CA PHE A 137 9.65 13.87 28.22
C PHE A 137 9.25 13.00 27.04
N LEU A 138 9.17 13.58 25.84
CA LEU A 138 9.05 12.83 24.60
C LEU A 138 10.40 12.20 24.28
N THR A 139 10.60 10.94 24.68
CA THR A 139 11.88 10.22 24.48
C THR A 139 11.80 9.16 23.39
N CYS A 140 10.61 8.80 22.95
CA CYS A 140 10.40 7.76 21.95
C CYS A 140 9.41 8.21 20.88
N VAL A 141 9.82 8.11 19.63
CA VAL A 141 8.95 8.31 18.48
C VAL A 141 8.93 7.01 17.68
N TYR A 142 7.75 6.59 17.30
CA TYR A 142 7.54 5.45 16.43
C TYR A 142 6.83 5.86 15.16
N ILE A 143 7.40 5.49 14.04
CA ILE A 143 6.85 5.76 12.72
C ILE A 143 6.51 4.42 12.07
N GLU A 144 5.23 4.12 11.95
CA GLU A 144 4.74 2.95 11.24
C GLU A 144 4.61 3.28 9.76
N GLU A 145 4.98 2.33 8.89
CA GLU A 145 5.00 2.48 7.44
C GLU A 145 5.83 3.71 7.00
N ALA A 146 7.08 3.79 7.50
CA ALA A 146 7.94 4.96 7.30
C ALA A 146 8.21 5.30 5.83
N TYR A 147 8.00 4.37 4.89
CA TYR A 147 8.07 4.62 3.45
C TYR A 147 7.00 5.63 2.96
N GLU A 148 5.92 5.84 3.74
CA GLU A 148 4.88 6.83 3.43
C GLU A 148 5.35 8.27 3.63
N ILE A 149 6.49 8.50 4.30
CA ILE A 149 7.13 9.81 4.43
C ILE A 149 7.74 10.19 3.07
N GLU A 150 7.26 11.29 2.50
CA GLU A 150 7.49 11.64 1.10
C GLU A 150 8.96 11.92 0.75
N SER A 151 9.75 12.46 1.69
CA SER A 151 11.13 12.86 1.42
C SER A 151 12.00 12.90 2.65
N TRP A 152 13.32 12.88 2.41
CA TRP A 152 14.33 13.14 3.43
C TRP A 152 14.10 14.47 4.15
N ASP A 153 13.79 15.54 3.42
CA ASP A 153 13.53 16.86 4.01
C ASP A 153 12.34 16.86 4.97
N ALA A 154 11.28 16.10 4.65
CA ALA A 154 10.14 15.94 5.55
C ALA A 154 10.54 15.20 6.83
N PHE A 155 11.36 14.16 6.71
CA PHE A 155 11.92 13.46 7.88
C PHE A 155 12.84 14.35 8.72
N VAL A 156 13.74 15.12 8.10
CA VAL A 156 14.64 16.05 8.80
C VAL A 156 13.86 17.07 9.63
N LYS A 157 12.80 17.65 9.09
CA LYS A 157 11.93 18.60 9.80
C LYS A 157 11.25 17.95 11.01
N LEU A 158 10.77 16.73 10.86
CA LEU A 158 10.22 15.95 11.96
C LEU A 158 11.28 15.68 13.03
N ASP A 159 12.44 15.15 12.64
CA ASP A 159 13.52 14.79 13.54
C ASP A 159 14.02 15.98 14.37
N GLN A 160 14.18 17.13 13.73
CA GLN A 160 14.57 18.38 14.42
C GLN A 160 13.48 18.93 15.36
N SER A 161 12.22 18.54 15.17
CA SER A 161 11.12 18.92 16.07
C SER A 161 11.08 18.07 17.34
N ILE A 162 11.76 16.92 17.34
CA ILE A 162 11.80 15.99 18.48
C ILE A 162 13.00 16.33 19.34
N ARG A 163 12.77 17.17 20.38
CA ARG A 163 13.80 17.61 21.31
C ARG A 163 13.47 17.18 22.73
N ALA A 164 14.52 16.93 23.54
CA ALA A 164 14.37 16.87 24.99
C ALA A 164 13.94 18.26 25.50
N GLY A 165 13.12 18.28 26.52
CA GLY A 165 12.70 19.55 27.13
C GLY A 165 13.83 20.21 27.92
N MET A 166 13.62 21.44 28.28
CA MET A 166 14.40 22.12 29.30
C MET A 166 14.00 21.62 30.70
N GLY A 167 14.93 21.50 31.58
CA GLY A 167 14.71 21.12 32.96
C GLY A 167 15.75 21.80 33.89
N TYR A 168 15.68 21.51 35.17
CA TYR A 168 16.64 22.05 36.13
C TYR A 168 17.65 20.98 36.53
N ASP A 169 18.93 21.36 36.61
CA ASP A 169 19.99 20.52 37.15
C ASP A 169 19.90 20.42 38.67
N GLN A 170 20.85 19.71 39.29
CA GLN A 170 20.90 19.53 40.75
C GLN A 170 21.14 20.84 41.50
N ASP A 171 21.71 21.84 40.82
CA ASP A 171 22.01 23.17 41.36
C ASP A 171 20.90 24.18 41.10
N GLY A 172 19.80 23.75 40.46
CA GLY A 172 18.64 24.59 40.18
C GLY A 172 18.77 25.47 38.93
N ASN A 173 19.78 25.25 38.08
CA ASN A 173 19.95 25.97 36.83
C ASN A 173 19.06 25.36 35.73
N LEU A 174 18.48 26.21 34.90
CA LEU A 174 17.72 25.77 33.72
C LEU A 174 18.72 25.26 32.67
N VAL A 175 18.66 23.97 32.37
CA VAL A 175 19.54 23.30 31.42
C VAL A 175 18.74 22.50 30.42
N GLU A 176 19.30 22.28 29.22
CA GLU A 176 18.79 21.28 28.30
C GLU A 176 19.08 19.88 28.86
N LEU A 177 18.04 19.11 29.07
CA LEU A 177 18.18 17.77 29.61
C LEU A 177 18.74 16.83 28.54
N ASN A 178 19.89 16.23 28.84
CA ASN A 178 20.49 15.19 27.99
C ASN A 178 19.72 13.86 28.13
N VAL A 179 18.47 13.86 27.67
CA VAL A 179 17.62 12.67 27.69
C VAL A 179 17.75 11.96 26.36
N PRO A 180 18.18 10.69 26.35
CA PRO A 180 18.25 9.92 25.11
C PRO A 180 16.91 9.87 24.41
N GLN A 181 16.86 10.35 23.19
CA GLN A 181 15.67 10.31 22.34
C GLN A 181 15.88 9.32 21.21
N GLN A 182 14.86 8.55 20.90
CA GLN A 182 14.94 7.49 19.91
C GLN A 182 13.79 7.54 18.94
N ILE A 183 14.10 7.49 17.65
CA ILE A 183 13.14 7.37 16.56
C ILE A 183 13.22 5.94 16.03
N THR A 184 12.11 5.22 16.11
CA THR A 184 11.97 3.87 15.55
C THR A 184 11.10 3.93 14.33
N MET A 185 11.57 3.41 13.20
CA MET A 185 10.86 3.36 11.92
C MET A 185 10.63 1.91 11.52
N CYS A 186 9.37 1.56 11.21
CA CYS A 186 9.01 0.25 10.67
C CYS A 186 8.45 0.39 9.27
N PHE A 187 8.87 -0.47 8.35
CA PHE A 187 8.39 -0.43 6.97
C PHE A 187 8.70 -1.72 6.20
N ASN A 188 8.03 -1.87 5.06
CA ASN A 188 8.35 -2.89 4.06
C ASN A 188 9.20 -2.28 2.95
N ALA A 189 10.13 -3.05 2.40
CA ALA A 189 11.12 -2.58 1.43
C ALA A 189 10.58 -2.61 -0.02
N TRP A 190 9.59 -1.78 -0.34
CA TRP A 190 8.94 -1.78 -1.65
C TRP A 190 9.85 -1.32 -2.79
N SER A 191 10.80 -0.43 -2.53
CA SER A 191 11.72 0.09 -3.53
C SER A 191 13.00 0.61 -2.88
N ASP A 192 14.15 0.40 -3.52
CA ASP A 192 15.44 0.98 -3.16
C ASP A 192 15.60 2.45 -3.58
N GLN A 193 14.62 3.02 -4.33
CA GLN A 193 14.62 4.43 -4.72
C GLN A 193 14.09 5.37 -3.62
N THR A 194 14.03 4.90 -2.39
CA THR A 194 13.57 5.71 -1.25
C THR A 194 14.72 6.37 -0.52
N TRP A 195 14.46 7.52 0.10
CA TRP A 195 15.40 8.17 1.01
C TRP A 195 15.82 7.24 2.18
N LEU A 196 14.95 6.32 2.61
CA LEU A 196 15.28 5.31 3.63
C LEU A 196 16.47 4.45 3.22
N TYR A 197 16.52 4.01 1.95
CA TYR A 197 17.66 3.26 1.43
C TYR A 197 18.91 4.14 1.36
N THR A 198 18.79 5.29 0.68
CA THR A 198 19.94 6.16 0.37
C THR A 198 20.62 6.68 1.65
N GLU A 199 19.82 7.10 2.63
CA GLU A 199 20.35 7.76 3.82
C GLU A 199 20.79 6.78 4.92
N PHE A 200 20.11 5.62 5.03
CA PHE A 200 20.35 4.71 6.14
C PHE A 200 20.97 3.37 5.74
N PHE A 201 20.53 2.73 4.66
CA PHE A 201 20.93 1.35 4.36
C PHE A 201 22.11 1.24 3.41
N LYS A 202 22.19 2.12 2.40
CA LYS A 202 23.20 2.07 1.34
C LYS A 202 24.62 2.06 1.93
N GLY A 203 25.41 1.03 1.58
CA GLY A 203 26.78 0.86 2.05
C GLY A 203 26.91 0.44 3.53
N ARG A 204 25.80 0.08 4.22
CA ARG A 204 25.82 -0.35 5.63
C ARG A 204 25.18 -1.72 5.84
N LEU A 205 23.94 -1.90 5.43
CA LEU A 205 23.25 -3.17 5.52
C LEU A 205 22.55 -3.43 4.19
N GLU A 206 23.29 -4.06 3.28
CA GLU A 206 22.81 -4.46 1.98
C GLU A 206 22.04 -5.77 2.04
N ASP A 207 21.23 -6.04 1.01
CA ASP A 207 20.45 -7.27 0.93
C ASP A 207 21.32 -8.45 0.48
N ASP A 208 21.63 -9.31 1.42
CA ASP A 208 22.20 -10.63 1.14
C ASP A 208 21.06 -11.66 1.15
N TYR A 209 20.48 -11.93 -0.02
CA TYR A 209 19.34 -12.82 -0.12
C TYR A 209 19.70 -14.27 0.20
N GLU A 210 20.92 -14.75 -0.10
CA GLU A 210 21.38 -16.10 0.23
C GLU A 210 21.49 -16.28 1.75
N TYR A 211 22.00 -15.28 2.43
CA TYR A 211 22.03 -15.24 3.88
C TYR A 211 20.61 -15.21 4.46
N LEU A 212 19.73 -14.32 3.95
CA LEU A 212 18.37 -14.13 4.45
C LEU A 212 17.46 -15.33 4.19
N GLU A 213 17.73 -16.17 3.19
CA GLU A 213 17.01 -17.43 2.99
C GLU A 213 17.21 -18.43 4.12
N THR A 214 18.36 -18.42 4.73
CA THR A 214 18.75 -19.39 5.78
C THR A 214 18.67 -18.79 7.18
N HIS A 215 18.61 -17.47 7.30
CA HIS A 215 18.58 -16.74 8.56
C HIS A 215 17.26 -15.99 8.74
N LYS A 216 16.88 -15.78 10.00
CA LYS A 216 15.62 -15.10 10.33
C LYS A 216 15.69 -13.59 10.11
N TYR A 217 16.89 -13.02 10.30
CA TYR A 217 17.13 -11.58 10.25
C TYR A 217 18.63 -11.27 10.01
N ALA A 218 18.89 -10.03 9.65
CA ALA A 218 20.22 -9.44 9.63
C ALA A 218 20.19 -8.10 10.38
N ASP A 219 21.28 -7.77 11.08
CA ASP A 219 21.41 -6.55 11.90
C ASP A 219 22.68 -5.78 11.55
N TYR A 220 22.62 -4.46 11.74
CA TYR A 220 23.78 -3.57 11.73
C TYR A 220 23.62 -2.52 12.82
N LYS A 221 24.70 -2.20 13.53
CA LYS A 221 24.72 -1.17 14.58
C LYS A 221 25.96 -0.29 14.43
N ASP A 222 25.75 1.02 14.44
CA ASP A 222 26.81 2.03 14.41
C ASP A 222 26.47 3.16 15.39
N GLU A 223 27.15 3.19 16.54
CA GLU A 223 26.94 4.24 17.54
C GLU A 223 27.59 5.58 17.13
N SER A 224 28.48 5.58 16.13
CA SER A 224 29.16 6.78 15.61
C SER A 224 28.42 7.46 14.48
N PHE A 225 27.38 6.83 13.93
CA PHE A 225 26.56 7.43 12.87
C PHE A 225 26.02 8.80 13.30
N VAL A 226 26.11 9.79 12.41
CA VAL A 226 25.58 11.15 12.65
C VAL A 226 24.43 11.40 11.70
N GLY A 227 23.24 11.58 12.25
CA GLY A 227 22.04 11.96 11.52
C GLY A 227 21.57 13.38 11.88
N PRO A 228 20.46 13.85 11.31
CA PRO A 228 20.04 15.25 11.41
C PRO A 228 19.70 15.72 12.84
N GLY A 229 19.21 14.84 13.71
CA GLY A 229 18.80 15.18 15.07
C GLY A 229 19.64 14.51 16.17
N GLY A 230 20.66 13.72 15.82
CA GLY A 230 21.49 13.04 16.82
C GLY A 230 22.31 11.90 16.25
N THR A 231 22.92 11.11 17.15
CA THR A 231 23.87 10.06 16.78
C THR A 231 23.33 8.65 17.05
N GLY A 232 23.96 7.69 16.40
CA GLY A 232 23.71 6.26 16.58
C GLY A 232 22.60 5.70 15.70
N LEU A 233 22.89 4.59 15.05
CA LEU A 233 22.06 3.90 14.09
C LEU A 233 21.97 2.41 14.41
N TYR A 234 20.77 1.87 14.36
CA TYR A 234 20.51 0.44 14.34
C TYR A 234 19.61 0.10 13.17
N LEU A 235 20.05 -0.82 12.32
CA LEU A 235 19.32 -1.34 11.19
C LEU A 235 18.98 -2.81 11.40
N HIS A 236 17.80 -3.21 10.94
CA HIS A 236 17.33 -4.57 11.04
C HIS A 236 16.56 -4.96 9.79
N ILE A 237 16.87 -6.13 9.22
CA ILE A 237 16.10 -6.76 8.15
C ILE A 237 15.48 -8.02 8.74
N SER A 238 14.14 -8.16 8.64
CA SER A 238 13.42 -9.34 9.10
C SER A 238 12.77 -10.11 7.97
N THR A 239 13.03 -11.42 7.92
CA THR A 239 12.36 -12.34 7.01
C THR A 239 11.04 -12.83 7.61
N TYR A 240 10.17 -13.45 6.80
CA TYR A 240 8.91 -14.04 7.28
C TYR A 240 9.12 -15.09 8.39
N THR A 241 10.30 -15.70 8.46
CA THR A 241 10.66 -16.70 9.48
C THR A 241 10.92 -16.10 10.86
N CYS A 242 11.07 -14.75 10.97
CA CYS A 242 11.07 -14.05 12.25
C CYS A 242 9.77 -14.23 13.02
N ASN A 243 8.67 -14.52 12.34
CA ASN A 243 7.40 -14.81 13.00
C ASN A 243 7.34 -16.29 13.40
N GLU A 244 7.72 -16.58 14.63
CA GLU A 244 7.68 -17.94 15.17
C GLU A 244 6.25 -18.50 15.34
N PHE A 245 5.24 -17.63 15.33
CA PHE A 245 3.82 -18.00 15.44
C PHE A 245 3.10 -18.04 14.09
N ARG A 246 3.85 -17.91 12.97
CA ARG A 246 3.23 -17.99 11.64
C ARG A 246 2.56 -19.34 11.41
N ASN A 247 1.46 -19.34 10.71
CA ASN A 247 0.86 -20.58 10.23
C ASN A 247 1.77 -21.18 9.13
N ARG A 248 2.56 -22.18 9.51
CA ARG A 248 3.55 -22.81 8.60
C ARG A 248 2.90 -23.44 7.37
N ASN A 249 1.73 -24.05 7.55
CA ASN A 249 1.01 -24.71 6.47
C ASN A 249 0.51 -23.73 5.39
N GLN A 250 0.39 -22.45 5.73
CA GLN A 250 -0.05 -21.40 4.79
C GLN A 250 1.12 -20.53 4.34
N VAL A 251 1.87 -19.96 5.28
CA VAL A 251 2.90 -18.97 4.97
C VAL A 251 4.10 -19.61 4.29
N ASP A 252 4.56 -20.79 4.76
CA ASP A 252 5.73 -21.46 4.18
C ASP A 252 5.38 -22.05 2.80
N VAL A 253 4.14 -22.51 2.60
CA VAL A 253 3.67 -22.95 1.28
C VAL A 253 3.58 -21.79 0.30
N ALA A 254 2.99 -20.67 0.73
CA ALA A 254 2.92 -19.47 -0.09
C ALA A 254 4.31 -18.90 -0.44
N ALA A 255 5.25 -18.96 0.51
CA ALA A 255 6.64 -18.55 0.28
C ALA A 255 7.33 -19.42 -0.79
N LYS A 256 7.14 -20.76 -0.71
CA LYS A 256 7.69 -21.68 -1.69
C LYS A 256 7.11 -21.44 -3.08
N GLU A 257 5.79 -21.34 -3.17
CA GLU A 257 5.10 -21.08 -4.43
C GLU A 257 5.56 -19.76 -5.07
N MET A 258 5.65 -18.69 -4.25
CA MET A 258 6.13 -17.39 -4.74
C MET A 258 7.58 -17.46 -5.20
N LYS A 259 8.45 -18.18 -4.50
CA LYS A 259 9.84 -18.38 -4.89
C LYS A 259 9.98 -19.04 -6.26
N GLU A 260 9.12 -20.03 -6.57
CA GLU A 260 9.09 -20.73 -7.85
C GLU A 260 8.51 -19.86 -8.98
N LYS A 261 7.44 -19.09 -8.71
CA LYS A 261 6.74 -18.32 -9.74
C LYS A 261 7.35 -16.94 -9.99
N ASN A 262 7.80 -16.26 -8.93
CA ASN A 262 8.36 -14.90 -9.00
C ASN A 262 9.44 -14.69 -7.93
N PRO A 263 10.70 -15.10 -8.21
CA PRO A 263 11.80 -15.03 -7.25
C PRO A 263 12.08 -13.61 -6.72
N ASP A 264 11.96 -12.58 -7.56
CA ASP A 264 12.24 -11.20 -7.16
C ASP A 264 11.17 -10.68 -6.19
N TYR A 265 9.91 -11.02 -6.44
CA TYR A 265 8.84 -10.66 -5.54
C TYR A 265 8.89 -11.45 -4.22
N TYR A 266 9.33 -12.72 -4.28
CA TYR A 266 9.63 -13.52 -3.09
C TYR A 266 10.68 -12.85 -2.22
N ARG A 267 11.78 -12.34 -2.81
CA ARG A 267 12.83 -11.63 -2.07
C ARG A 267 12.26 -10.44 -1.30
N THR A 268 11.40 -9.65 -1.93
CA THR A 268 10.79 -8.47 -1.29
C THR A 268 9.77 -8.86 -0.23
N LEU A 269 8.81 -9.74 -0.55
CA LEU A 269 7.68 -10.04 0.33
C LEU A 269 8.03 -10.96 1.49
N PHE A 270 8.96 -11.91 1.28
CA PHE A 270 9.26 -12.95 2.26
C PHE A 270 10.63 -12.79 2.91
N LEU A 271 11.62 -12.25 2.20
CA LEU A 271 12.95 -12.00 2.77
C LEU A 271 13.14 -10.57 3.26
N GLY A 272 12.28 -9.62 2.87
CA GLY A 272 12.40 -8.22 3.25
C GLY A 272 13.52 -7.48 2.51
N CYS A 273 13.97 -8.03 1.38
CA CYS A 273 14.89 -7.35 0.47
C CYS A 273 14.22 -6.16 -0.21
N TRP A 274 15.01 -5.17 -0.57
CA TRP A 274 14.51 -4.05 -1.36
C TRP A 274 13.97 -4.55 -2.69
N GLY A 275 12.78 -4.06 -3.05
CA GLY A 275 12.24 -4.28 -4.39
C GLY A 275 13.19 -3.63 -5.40
N ALA A 276 13.52 -4.36 -6.46
CA ALA A 276 14.35 -3.80 -7.52
C ALA A 276 13.66 -2.56 -8.08
N ALA A 277 14.41 -1.49 -8.24
CA ALA A 277 13.98 -0.32 -8.98
C ALA A 277 13.88 -0.65 -10.47
N THR A 278 12.87 -1.41 -10.83
CA THR A 278 12.40 -1.30 -12.20
C THR A 278 11.68 0.04 -12.27
N SER A 279 12.02 0.86 -13.24
CA SER A 279 11.29 2.11 -13.52
C SER A 279 9.81 1.84 -13.84
N THR A 280 9.43 0.58 -13.97
CA THR A 280 8.07 0.12 -14.25
C THR A 280 7.23 0.04 -12.98
N THR A 281 6.00 0.51 -13.06
CA THR A 281 5.02 0.43 -11.97
C THR A 281 4.64 -1.02 -11.67
N TYR A 282 4.53 -1.86 -12.71
CA TYR A 282 4.03 -3.24 -12.65
C TYR A 282 5.08 -4.25 -13.15
N PRO A 283 6.18 -4.46 -12.42
CA PRO A 283 7.19 -5.46 -12.83
C PRO A 283 6.63 -6.90 -12.83
N GLU A 284 5.55 -7.16 -12.08
CA GLU A 284 4.88 -8.46 -12.03
C GLU A 284 4.02 -8.75 -13.27
N PHE A 285 3.71 -7.72 -14.08
CA PHE A 285 3.00 -7.89 -15.33
C PHE A 285 3.94 -8.45 -16.41
N THR A 286 3.91 -9.74 -16.57
CA THR A 286 4.72 -10.49 -17.54
C THR A 286 3.87 -11.07 -18.66
N ASN A 287 4.49 -11.68 -19.65
CA ASN A 287 3.75 -12.38 -20.72
C ASN A 287 2.88 -13.54 -20.19
N ALA A 288 3.17 -14.09 -19.01
CA ALA A 288 2.32 -15.10 -18.36
C ALA A 288 0.96 -14.54 -17.90
N CYS A 289 0.82 -13.21 -17.78
CA CYS A 289 -0.44 -12.54 -17.49
C CYS A 289 -1.26 -12.25 -18.75
N ILE A 290 -0.75 -12.55 -19.94
CA ILE A 290 -1.42 -12.30 -21.23
C ILE A 290 -2.00 -13.62 -21.72
N VAL A 291 -3.28 -13.63 -22.08
CA VAL A 291 -4.01 -14.79 -22.59
C VAL A 291 -4.51 -14.51 -24.01
N THR A 292 -4.55 -15.56 -24.83
CA THR A 292 -5.08 -15.46 -26.19
C THR A 292 -6.60 -15.39 -26.18
N GLU A 293 -7.21 -14.87 -27.26
CA GLU A 293 -8.66 -14.89 -27.42
C GLU A 293 -9.21 -16.33 -27.36
N GLN A 294 -8.48 -17.30 -27.89
CA GLN A 294 -8.86 -18.71 -27.85
C GLN A 294 -8.90 -19.24 -26.40
N GLN A 295 -7.87 -18.92 -25.59
CA GLN A 295 -7.86 -19.29 -24.17
C GLN A 295 -9.01 -18.63 -23.40
N VAL A 296 -9.32 -17.35 -23.68
CA VAL A 296 -10.47 -16.69 -23.05
C VAL A 296 -11.77 -17.46 -23.33
N ARG A 297 -11.94 -18.02 -24.53
CA ARG A 297 -13.13 -18.78 -24.92
C ARG A 297 -13.17 -20.20 -24.35
N ASP A 298 -12.03 -20.88 -24.33
CA ASP A 298 -11.99 -22.31 -24.05
C ASP A 298 -11.72 -22.62 -22.59
N ASP A 299 -10.85 -21.83 -21.93
CA ASP A 299 -10.33 -22.14 -20.60
C ASP A 299 -11.09 -21.42 -19.47
N PHE A 300 -11.83 -20.32 -19.80
CA PHE A 300 -12.52 -19.53 -18.79
C PHE A 300 -14.04 -19.61 -18.89
N THR A 301 -14.67 -19.83 -17.75
CA THR A 301 -16.10 -19.61 -17.54
C THR A 301 -16.24 -18.36 -16.67
N PHE A 302 -17.11 -17.45 -17.03
CA PHE A 302 -17.34 -16.22 -16.27
C PHE A 302 -18.69 -16.29 -15.56
N MET A 303 -18.70 -15.92 -14.29
CA MET A 303 -19.94 -15.75 -13.52
C MET A 303 -20.52 -14.36 -13.66
N ASP A 304 -19.69 -13.37 -13.98
CA ASP A 304 -20.09 -11.98 -14.14
C ASP A 304 -19.24 -11.26 -15.18
N PHE A 305 -19.84 -10.25 -15.82
CA PHE A 305 -19.16 -9.32 -16.72
C PHE A 305 -19.47 -7.89 -16.29
N SER A 306 -18.45 -7.04 -16.35
CA SER A 306 -18.59 -5.60 -16.12
C SER A 306 -17.71 -4.82 -17.10
N ILE A 307 -18.04 -3.55 -17.25
CA ILE A 307 -17.32 -2.63 -18.15
C ILE A 307 -16.82 -1.47 -17.32
N GLY A 308 -15.55 -1.09 -17.49
CA GLY A 308 -15.04 0.18 -17.02
C GLY A 308 -14.95 1.18 -18.16
N ILE A 309 -15.16 2.47 -17.88
CA ILE A 309 -15.00 3.55 -18.86
C ILE A 309 -14.17 4.67 -18.21
N ASP A 310 -13.05 5.00 -18.86
CA ASP A 310 -12.32 6.22 -18.61
C ASP A 310 -12.52 7.19 -19.79
N THR A 311 -12.93 8.43 -19.50
CA THR A 311 -13.36 9.37 -20.53
C THR A 311 -12.30 10.42 -20.81
N GLY A 312 -11.97 10.60 -22.09
CA GLY A 312 -11.08 11.65 -22.56
C GLY A 312 -11.71 13.03 -22.73
N LEU A 313 -12.95 13.24 -22.24
CA LEU A 313 -13.71 14.46 -22.47
C LEU A 313 -13.33 15.64 -21.57
N SER A 314 -12.63 15.40 -20.47
CA SER A 314 -12.17 16.44 -19.54
C SER A 314 -10.98 17.26 -20.04
N ALA A 315 -10.67 17.27 -21.32
CA ALA A 315 -9.63 18.10 -21.92
C ALA A 315 -9.95 19.61 -21.95
N GLY A 316 -10.98 20.06 -21.19
CA GLY A 316 -11.39 21.48 -21.10
C GLY A 316 -10.48 22.38 -20.27
N ASP A 317 -9.71 21.87 -19.35
CA ASP A 317 -8.77 22.64 -18.55
C ASP A 317 -7.32 22.29 -18.91
N GLY A 318 -6.86 22.93 -20.01
CA GLY A 318 -5.43 22.97 -20.34
C GLY A 318 -4.60 23.52 -19.18
N LYS A 319 -4.27 22.72 -18.20
CA LYS A 319 -3.15 23.02 -17.33
C LYS A 319 -1.94 23.17 -18.23
N LYS A 320 -1.57 24.43 -18.51
CA LYS A 320 -0.29 24.77 -19.10
C LYS A 320 0.79 24.14 -18.24
N ILE A 321 1.30 22.99 -18.66
CA ILE A 321 2.52 22.45 -18.09
C ILE A 321 3.59 23.45 -18.48
N THR A 322 4.15 24.17 -17.50
CA THR A 322 5.26 25.10 -17.72
C THR A 322 6.47 24.23 -18.07
N VAL A 323 6.75 24.12 -19.37
CA VAL A 323 7.92 23.44 -19.89
C VAL A 323 9.13 24.27 -19.47
N HIS A 324 9.99 23.72 -18.62
CA HIS A 324 11.32 24.27 -18.41
C HIS A 324 12.08 24.25 -19.74
N LYS A 325 12.66 25.39 -20.11
CA LYS A 325 13.20 25.76 -21.42
C LYS A 325 14.35 24.90 -21.96
N ASN A 326 14.68 23.73 -21.44
CA ASN A 326 15.84 22.93 -21.84
C ASN A 326 15.59 21.42 -21.99
N GLU A 327 14.34 20.97 -22.15
CA GLU A 327 14.10 19.57 -22.54
C GLU A 327 13.13 19.50 -23.72
N ASP A 328 13.66 19.06 -24.88
CA ASP A 328 12.96 18.92 -26.16
C ASP A 328 12.00 17.71 -26.22
N VAL A 329 11.22 17.45 -25.18
CA VAL A 329 10.12 16.48 -25.27
C VAL A 329 8.90 17.06 -24.59
N ALA A 330 8.03 17.68 -25.36
CA ALA A 330 6.67 18.00 -24.94
C ALA A 330 5.89 16.69 -24.74
N THR A 331 5.90 16.17 -23.53
CA THR A 331 5.02 15.07 -23.13
C THR A 331 3.61 15.63 -23.01
N ARG A 332 2.87 15.63 -24.13
CA ARG A 332 1.43 15.95 -24.11
C ARG A 332 0.70 14.80 -23.46
N VAL A 333 -0.07 15.08 -22.40
CA VAL A 333 -1.08 14.14 -21.90
C VAL A 333 -2.11 13.98 -23.00
N LYS A 334 -2.21 12.78 -23.57
CA LYS A 334 -3.11 12.46 -24.68
C LYS A 334 -4.41 11.97 -24.08
N ALA A 335 -5.47 12.75 -24.20
CA ALA A 335 -6.78 12.36 -23.72
C ALA A 335 -7.37 11.27 -24.64
N ALA A 336 -7.74 10.14 -24.06
CA ALA A 336 -8.41 9.06 -24.77
C ALA A 336 -9.66 8.62 -24.01
N THR A 337 -10.69 8.18 -24.74
CA THR A 337 -11.85 7.47 -24.18
C THR A 337 -11.61 5.98 -24.33
N VAL A 338 -11.61 5.27 -23.23
CA VAL A 338 -11.30 3.84 -23.19
C VAL A 338 -12.39 3.07 -22.46
N MET A 339 -12.76 1.91 -23.00
CA MET A 339 -13.59 0.93 -22.32
C MET A 339 -12.85 -0.39 -22.21
N ILE A 340 -12.93 -1.02 -21.06
CA ILE A 340 -12.46 -2.39 -20.84
C ILE A 340 -13.65 -3.26 -20.44
N LEU A 341 -13.87 -4.33 -21.21
CA LEU A 341 -14.75 -5.42 -20.85
C LEU A 341 -13.97 -6.41 -19.98
N GLY A 342 -14.43 -6.67 -18.78
CA GLY A 342 -13.83 -7.65 -17.88
C GLY A 342 -14.82 -8.75 -17.49
N GLY A 343 -14.29 -9.95 -17.28
CA GLY A 343 -15.02 -11.11 -16.79
C GLY A 343 -14.41 -11.63 -15.49
N ILE A 344 -15.29 -12.05 -14.57
CA ILE A 344 -14.91 -12.62 -13.27
C ILE A 344 -15.25 -14.11 -13.29
N THR A 345 -14.27 -14.96 -12.98
CA THR A 345 -14.51 -16.41 -12.91
C THR A 345 -15.22 -16.81 -11.61
N PRO A 346 -15.92 -17.97 -11.58
CA PRO A 346 -16.60 -18.45 -10.38
C PRO A 346 -15.66 -18.51 -9.17
N GLY A 347 -16.20 -18.12 -8.01
CA GLY A 347 -15.47 -18.08 -6.76
C GLY A 347 -14.38 -17.01 -6.70
N TYR A 348 -14.42 -16.00 -7.56
CA TYR A 348 -13.39 -14.95 -7.65
C TYR A 348 -11.98 -15.51 -7.85
N GLY A 349 -11.86 -16.60 -8.60
CA GLY A 349 -10.57 -17.25 -8.85
C GLY A 349 -9.66 -16.39 -9.73
N LYS A 350 -10.23 -15.77 -10.78
CA LYS A 350 -9.50 -14.89 -11.71
C LYS A 350 -10.38 -13.74 -12.19
N ALA A 351 -9.74 -12.60 -12.43
CA ALA A 351 -10.29 -11.50 -13.21
C ALA A 351 -9.58 -11.46 -14.57
N VAL A 352 -10.32 -11.32 -15.63
CA VAL A 352 -9.78 -11.32 -17.01
C VAL A 352 -10.30 -10.07 -17.74
N ALA A 353 -9.40 -9.19 -18.19
CA ALA A 353 -9.76 -8.18 -19.19
C ALA A 353 -9.92 -8.88 -20.54
N VAL A 354 -11.12 -8.86 -21.09
CA VAL A 354 -11.55 -9.70 -22.24
C VAL A 354 -11.40 -8.99 -23.56
N ASP A 355 -11.81 -7.73 -23.62
CA ASP A 355 -11.78 -6.91 -24.84
C ASP A 355 -11.67 -5.42 -24.49
N GLU A 356 -11.18 -4.58 -25.43
CA GLU A 356 -11.05 -3.15 -25.23
C GLU A 356 -11.62 -2.34 -26.40
N TYR A 357 -12.14 -1.16 -26.08
CA TYR A 357 -12.36 -0.07 -27.01
C TYR A 357 -11.44 1.09 -26.65
N TYR A 358 -10.71 1.62 -27.63
CA TYR A 358 -9.78 2.72 -27.42
C TYR A 358 -9.94 3.78 -28.50
N HIS A 359 -10.30 4.99 -28.14
CA HIS A 359 -10.47 6.11 -29.07
C HIS A 359 -9.77 7.36 -28.53
N SER A 360 -9.01 8.05 -29.37
CA SER A 360 -8.40 9.35 -29.05
C SER A 360 -8.68 10.36 -30.16
N ASN A 361 -9.13 11.55 -29.79
CA ASN A 361 -9.28 12.68 -30.70
C ASN A 361 -7.92 13.37 -31.02
N ASP A 362 -6.81 12.95 -30.40
CA ASP A 362 -5.48 13.49 -30.70
C ASP A 362 -4.95 12.91 -32.01
N PRO A 363 -4.79 13.72 -33.07
CA PRO A 363 -4.31 13.25 -34.38
C PRO A 363 -2.86 12.75 -34.35
N THR A 364 -2.12 13.05 -33.28
CA THR A 364 -0.71 12.59 -33.09
C THR A 364 -0.65 11.25 -32.36
N PHE A 365 -1.79 10.71 -31.90
CA PHE A 365 -1.81 9.47 -31.16
C PHE A 365 -1.55 8.27 -32.09
N SER A 366 -0.57 7.44 -31.72
CA SER A 366 -0.14 6.25 -32.45
C SER A 366 -0.58 4.93 -31.79
N GLY A 367 -1.78 4.88 -31.23
CA GLY A 367 -2.33 3.65 -30.64
C GLY A 367 -2.68 2.61 -31.71
N ASN A 368 -2.70 1.32 -31.33
CA ASN A 368 -2.88 0.19 -32.27
C ASN A 368 -4.27 0.11 -32.94
N ASN A 369 -5.29 0.82 -32.46
CA ASN A 369 -6.61 0.94 -33.08
C ASN A 369 -6.70 2.25 -33.89
N THR A 370 -5.89 2.36 -34.92
CA THR A 370 -5.70 3.57 -35.70
C THR A 370 -6.84 3.94 -36.66
N ASP A 371 -7.87 3.12 -36.76
CA ASP A 371 -8.97 3.35 -37.69
C ASP A 371 -9.99 4.41 -37.19
N ASN A 372 -9.90 4.87 -35.94
CA ASN A 372 -10.80 5.84 -35.34
C ASN A 372 -10.09 7.19 -35.06
N ARG A 373 -9.52 7.82 -36.08
CA ARG A 373 -8.91 9.16 -35.96
C ARG A 373 -9.88 10.31 -36.14
N ASP A 374 -11.17 10.03 -36.24
CA ASP A 374 -12.18 11.05 -36.42
C ASP A 374 -12.41 11.79 -35.10
N ASN A 375 -12.45 13.12 -35.17
CA ASN A 375 -12.85 13.95 -34.04
C ASN A 375 -14.33 13.70 -33.72
N LEU A 376 -14.59 12.84 -32.76
CA LEU A 376 -15.95 12.54 -32.32
C LEU A 376 -16.43 13.58 -31.30
N ASN A 377 -17.62 14.12 -31.51
CA ASN A 377 -18.30 14.89 -30.48
C ASN A 377 -18.88 13.95 -29.41
N ILE A 378 -19.37 14.52 -28.32
CA ILE A 378 -19.88 13.77 -27.15
C ILE A 378 -20.96 12.74 -27.54
N GLN A 379 -21.90 13.11 -28.43
CA GLN A 379 -22.96 12.21 -28.84
C GLN A 379 -22.46 11.10 -29.78
N GLU A 380 -21.50 11.41 -30.65
CA GLU A 380 -20.85 10.44 -31.53
C GLU A 380 -20.03 9.43 -30.74
N GLN A 381 -19.29 9.88 -29.69
CA GLN A 381 -18.62 8.99 -28.76
C GLN A 381 -19.59 8.08 -28.01
N ALA A 382 -20.70 8.63 -27.52
CA ALA A 382 -21.73 7.83 -26.86
C ALA A 382 -22.33 6.78 -27.80
N ASN A 383 -22.55 7.13 -29.07
CA ASN A 383 -23.03 6.18 -30.08
C ASN A 383 -22.00 5.07 -30.36
N ALA A 384 -20.71 5.42 -30.50
CA ALA A 384 -19.62 4.46 -30.70
C ALA A 384 -19.51 3.48 -29.52
N ILE A 385 -19.60 4.00 -28.30
CA ILE A 385 -19.63 3.20 -27.06
C ILE A 385 -20.81 2.22 -27.08
N MET A 386 -22.02 2.68 -27.39
CA MET A 386 -23.19 1.81 -27.44
C MET A 386 -23.08 0.72 -28.52
N ASN A 387 -22.58 1.05 -29.71
CA ASN A 387 -22.35 0.06 -30.76
C ASN A 387 -21.34 -1.00 -30.29
N THR A 388 -20.23 -0.59 -29.65
CA THR A 388 -19.24 -1.52 -29.13
C THR A 388 -19.83 -2.44 -28.05
N ILE A 389 -20.65 -1.91 -27.14
CA ILE A 389 -21.32 -2.72 -26.12
C ILE A 389 -22.24 -3.75 -26.76
N ILE A 390 -23.01 -3.35 -27.80
CA ILE A 390 -23.87 -4.25 -28.56
C ILE A 390 -23.06 -5.36 -29.22
N ASP A 391 -21.93 -5.01 -29.85
CA ASP A 391 -21.03 -5.98 -30.48
C ASP A 391 -20.47 -6.97 -29.45
N TRP A 392 -20.07 -6.48 -28.26
CA TRP A 392 -19.64 -7.35 -27.16
C TRP A 392 -20.76 -8.25 -26.64
N MET A 393 -21.99 -7.71 -26.49
CA MET A 393 -23.15 -8.51 -26.12
C MET A 393 -23.44 -9.63 -27.14
N ASN A 394 -23.29 -9.35 -28.43
CA ASN A 394 -23.43 -10.35 -29.48
C ASN A 394 -22.28 -11.38 -29.44
N LYS A 395 -21.05 -10.91 -29.35
CA LYS A 395 -19.85 -11.75 -29.43
C LYS A 395 -19.70 -12.68 -28.21
N TYR A 396 -19.91 -12.13 -27.01
CA TYR A 396 -19.73 -12.85 -25.76
C TYR A 396 -21.05 -13.37 -25.18
N GLY A 397 -22.19 -12.91 -25.70
CA GLY A 397 -23.54 -13.27 -25.30
C GLY A 397 -24.05 -14.57 -25.92
N GLU A 398 -23.73 -14.89 -27.17
CA GLU A 398 -24.33 -16.00 -27.91
C GLU A 398 -23.45 -17.24 -28.13
N GLY A 399 -22.11 -17.08 -28.01
CA GLY A 399 -21.17 -18.13 -28.42
C GLY A 399 -20.99 -19.29 -27.45
N ARG A 400 -21.58 -19.28 -26.24
CA ARG A 400 -21.31 -20.26 -25.19
C ARG A 400 -22.52 -21.10 -24.76
N LYS A 401 -23.43 -21.37 -25.67
CA LYS A 401 -24.63 -22.20 -25.42
C LYS A 401 -24.40 -23.61 -24.88
N LYS A 402 -23.17 -24.10 -24.87
CA LYS A 402 -22.85 -25.49 -24.50
C LYS A 402 -22.68 -25.78 -23.01
N ARG A 403 -22.59 -24.76 -22.12
CA ARG A 403 -22.31 -24.97 -20.69
C ARG A 403 -23.22 -24.24 -19.70
N GLY A 404 -24.31 -23.65 -20.14
CA GLY A 404 -25.19 -22.90 -19.23
C GLY A 404 -24.56 -21.59 -18.71
N ASP A 405 -23.53 -21.08 -19.37
CA ASP A 405 -22.83 -19.89 -18.96
C ASP A 405 -23.76 -18.67 -19.00
N ILE A 406 -23.67 -17.86 -17.96
CA ILE A 406 -24.36 -16.57 -17.89
C ILE A 406 -23.71 -15.69 -18.93
N LEU A 407 -24.45 -15.50 -20.00
CA LEU A 407 -24.07 -14.63 -21.09
C LEU A 407 -24.35 -13.19 -20.67
N MET A 408 -23.73 -12.22 -21.32
CA MET A 408 -24.05 -10.78 -21.18
C MET A 408 -25.52 -10.46 -21.49
N LYS A 409 -26.47 -11.36 -21.22
CA LYS A 409 -27.93 -11.22 -21.37
C LYS A 409 -28.60 -10.67 -20.12
N GLY A 410 -27.91 -10.72 -18.99
CA GLY A 410 -28.39 -10.14 -17.76
C GLY A 410 -28.16 -8.63 -17.70
N ARG A 411 -28.26 -8.08 -16.52
CA ARG A 411 -27.87 -6.70 -16.23
C ARG A 411 -26.37 -6.55 -16.42
N ILE A 412 -25.95 -5.48 -17.10
CA ILE A 412 -24.56 -5.14 -17.33
C ILE A 412 -24.27 -3.87 -16.54
N ASP A 413 -23.33 -3.98 -15.61
CA ASP A 413 -22.85 -2.84 -14.84
C ASP A 413 -21.67 -2.19 -15.56
N VAL A 414 -21.81 -0.89 -15.84
CA VAL A 414 -20.82 -0.06 -16.51
C VAL A 414 -20.32 1.00 -15.53
N TYR A 415 -19.08 0.87 -15.10
CA TYR A 415 -18.43 1.76 -14.14
C TYR A 415 -17.69 2.88 -14.87
N ILE A 416 -18.10 4.11 -14.63
CA ILE A 416 -17.56 5.32 -15.29
C ILE A 416 -16.93 6.25 -14.26
N ASP A 417 -15.95 7.07 -14.66
CA ASP A 417 -15.35 8.07 -13.78
C ASP A 417 -16.44 8.89 -13.07
N SER A 418 -16.36 8.93 -11.75
CA SER A 418 -17.33 9.65 -10.90
C SER A 418 -17.38 11.16 -11.18
N ALA A 419 -16.33 11.75 -11.78
CA ALA A 419 -16.29 13.16 -12.17
C ALA A 419 -17.13 13.48 -13.42
N ASP A 420 -17.43 12.48 -14.27
CA ASP A 420 -18.07 12.68 -15.57
C ASP A 420 -19.59 12.48 -15.55
N ILE A 421 -20.25 13.21 -14.65
CA ILE A 421 -21.73 13.13 -14.47
C ILE A 421 -22.48 13.45 -15.77
N GLY A 422 -22.03 14.46 -16.51
CA GLY A 422 -22.69 14.89 -17.76
C GLY A 422 -22.63 13.82 -18.86
N PHE A 423 -21.46 13.22 -19.05
CA PHE A 423 -21.31 12.16 -20.05
C PHE A 423 -22.08 10.89 -19.69
N ARG A 424 -22.13 10.54 -18.41
CA ARG A 424 -22.94 9.43 -17.92
C ARG A 424 -24.43 9.61 -18.31
N GLN A 425 -24.98 10.81 -18.13
CA GLN A 425 -26.36 11.10 -18.55
C GLN A 425 -26.55 10.96 -20.06
N VAL A 426 -25.60 11.39 -20.87
CA VAL A 426 -25.63 11.20 -22.33
C VAL A 426 -25.64 9.71 -22.69
N LEU A 427 -24.82 8.90 -22.03
CA LEU A 427 -24.77 7.44 -22.21
C LEU A 427 -26.12 6.79 -21.85
N GLU A 428 -26.71 7.14 -20.71
CA GLU A 428 -28.04 6.64 -20.29
C GLU A 428 -29.12 6.97 -21.31
N MET A 429 -29.12 8.21 -21.84
CA MET A 429 -30.08 8.62 -22.88
C MET A 429 -29.82 7.88 -24.18
N THR A 430 -28.56 7.66 -24.55
CA THR A 430 -28.20 6.97 -25.79
C THR A 430 -28.56 5.48 -25.70
N ALA A 431 -28.31 4.81 -24.57
CA ALA A 431 -28.73 3.43 -24.36
C ALA A 431 -30.24 3.24 -24.56
N ARG A 432 -31.06 4.15 -24.03
CA ARG A 432 -32.52 4.14 -24.24
C ARG A 432 -32.90 4.32 -25.71
N LYS A 433 -32.19 5.19 -26.47
CA LYS A 433 -32.42 5.38 -27.92
C LYS A 433 -32.09 4.11 -28.72
N PHE A 434 -31.08 3.34 -28.28
CA PHE A 434 -30.71 2.05 -28.85
C PHE A 434 -31.61 0.90 -28.40
N GLY A 435 -32.59 1.16 -27.53
CA GLY A 435 -33.48 0.13 -26.99
C GLY A 435 -32.84 -0.81 -25.98
N ILE A 436 -31.72 -0.39 -25.37
CA ILE A 436 -30.97 -1.16 -24.39
C ILE A 436 -31.39 -0.70 -23.00
N TYR A 437 -32.04 -1.56 -22.22
CA TYR A 437 -32.58 -1.24 -20.89
C TYR A 437 -31.94 -2.03 -19.75
N ASN A 438 -31.05 -2.96 -20.06
CA ASN A 438 -30.37 -3.83 -19.10
C ASN A 438 -28.94 -3.37 -18.81
N ILE A 439 -28.63 -2.09 -19.02
CA ILE A 439 -27.34 -1.48 -18.70
C ILE A 439 -27.53 -0.44 -17.61
N ASP A 440 -26.69 -0.49 -16.59
CA ASP A 440 -26.63 0.51 -15.52
C ASP A 440 -25.27 1.21 -15.54
N PHE A 441 -25.30 2.54 -15.64
CA PHE A 441 -24.10 3.37 -15.58
C PHE A 441 -23.86 3.84 -14.15
N ILE A 442 -22.82 3.29 -13.53
CA ILE A 442 -22.52 3.44 -12.10
C ILE A 442 -21.26 4.30 -11.94
N PRO A 443 -21.27 5.33 -11.07
CA PRO A 443 -20.06 6.07 -10.79
C PRO A 443 -19.01 5.15 -10.11
N SER A 444 -17.79 5.14 -10.65
CA SER A 444 -16.70 4.32 -10.09
C SER A 444 -16.29 4.81 -8.70
N THR A 445 -15.90 3.89 -7.84
CA THR A 445 -15.32 4.21 -6.54
C THR A 445 -13.83 4.42 -6.69
N LYS A 446 -13.36 5.67 -6.43
CA LYS A 446 -11.93 6.00 -6.47
C LYS A 446 -11.29 5.70 -5.12
N THR A 447 -10.44 4.68 -5.08
CA THR A 447 -9.54 4.44 -3.96
C THR A 447 -8.17 5.08 -4.24
N PRO A 448 -7.31 5.31 -3.22
CA PRO A 448 -5.96 5.83 -3.45
C PRO A 448 -5.18 5.00 -4.47
N ILE A 449 -4.46 5.65 -5.39
CA ILE A 449 -3.70 5.01 -6.48
C ILE A 449 -2.73 3.96 -5.94
N GLN A 450 -2.03 4.24 -4.83
CA GLN A 450 -1.11 3.28 -4.23
C GLN A 450 -1.79 1.95 -3.89
N GLY A 451 -2.96 1.99 -3.26
CA GLY A 451 -3.70 0.77 -2.91
C GLY A 451 -4.18 -0.02 -4.13
N ARG A 452 -4.50 0.68 -5.24
CA ARG A 452 -4.87 0.05 -6.51
C ARG A 452 -3.67 -0.67 -7.12
N VAL A 453 -2.55 0.04 -7.24
CA VAL A 453 -1.29 -0.51 -7.76
C VAL A 453 -0.82 -1.71 -6.95
N ASP A 454 -0.83 -1.63 -5.61
CA ASP A 454 -0.40 -2.74 -4.75
C ASP A 454 -1.28 -3.98 -4.91
N TRP A 455 -2.58 -3.78 -5.07
CA TRP A 455 -3.52 -4.86 -5.30
C TRP A 455 -3.30 -5.51 -6.68
N GLU A 456 -3.17 -4.72 -7.74
CA GLU A 456 -2.92 -5.22 -9.10
C GLU A 456 -1.60 -5.97 -9.20
N ARG A 457 -0.54 -5.44 -8.61
CA ARG A 457 0.76 -6.12 -8.53
C ARG A 457 0.64 -7.48 -7.86
N LEU A 458 -0.09 -7.54 -6.73
CA LEU A 458 -0.35 -8.80 -6.04
C LEU A 458 -1.09 -9.79 -6.94
N MET A 459 -2.14 -9.35 -7.63
CA MET A 459 -2.95 -10.19 -8.51
C MET A 459 -2.15 -10.68 -9.73
N PHE A 460 -1.32 -9.83 -10.33
CA PHE A 460 -0.41 -10.23 -11.41
C PHE A 460 0.62 -11.25 -10.94
N SER A 461 1.17 -11.11 -9.74
CA SER A 461 2.15 -12.05 -9.20
C SER A 461 1.59 -13.47 -8.99
N TYR A 462 0.28 -13.58 -8.74
CA TYR A 462 -0.43 -14.86 -8.66
C TYR A 462 -1.06 -15.31 -9.99
N GLN A 463 -0.96 -14.49 -11.04
CA GLN A 463 -1.66 -14.72 -12.32
C GLN A 463 -3.19 -14.85 -12.14
N ASP A 464 -3.72 -14.12 -11.17
CA ASP A 464 -5.18 -14.05 -10.91
C ASP A 464 -5.81 -12.84 -11.62
N LEU A 465 -4.99 -11.90 -12.11
CA LEU A 465 -5.37 -10.82 -13.02
C LEU A 465 -4.72 -11.10 -14.37
N LEU A 466 -5.56 -11.33 -15.38
CA LEU A 466 -5.14 -11.70 -16.73
C LEU A 466 -5.67 -10.69 -17.74
N ILE A 467 -4.94 -10.51 -18.83
CA ILE A 467 -5.32 -9.58 -19.90
C ILE A 467 -5.31 -10.31 -21.24
N SER A 468 -6.42 -10.24 -21.94
CA SER A 468 -6.53 -10.78 -23.30
C SER A 468 -5.66 -10.01 -24.29
N GLU A 469 -5.09 -10.71 -25.27
CA GLU A 469 -4.42 -10.09 -26.42
C GLU A 469 -5.32 -9.11 -27.20
N LYS A 470 -6.64 -9.15 -26.98
CA LYS A 470 -7.63 -8.20 -27.51
C LYS A 470 -7.61 -6.84 -26.82
N CYS A 471 -6.78 -6.69 -25.77
CA CYS A 471 -6.57 -5.42 -25.06
C CYS A 471 -5.14 -4.88 -25.29
N PRO A 472 -4.73 -4.58 -26.54
CA PRO A 472 -3.35 -4.22 -26.85
C PRO A 472 -2.92 -2.91 -26.22
N ASN A 473 -3.82 -1.93 -26.05
CA ASN A 473 -3.50 -0.67 -25.40
C ASN A 473 -3.35 -0.83 -23.89
N LEU A 474 -4.21 -1.62 -23.25
CA LEU A 474 -4.09 -1.95 -21.83
C LEU A 474 -2.76 -2.67 -21.56
N ILE A 475 -2.39 -3.65 -22.40
CA ILE A 475 -1.09 -4.34 -22.31
C ILE A 475 0.06 -3.35 -22.46
N ARG A 476 -0.01 -2.43 -23.44
CA ARG A 476 0.99 -1.41 -23.66
C ARG A 476 1.15 -0.49 -22.46
N GLU A 477 0.03 -0.01 -21.88
CA GLU A 477 0.04 0.89 -20.75
C GLU A 477 0.63 0.20 -19.49
N TYR A 478 0.27 -1.04 -19.18
CA TYR A 478 0.87 -1.79 -18.08
C TYR A 478 2.38 -2.01 -18.28
N LYS A 479 2.84 -2.36 -19.49
CA LYS A 479 4.27 -2.52 -19.80
C LYS A 479 5.06 -1.21 -19.71
N ASN A 480 4.42 -0.10 -20.07
CA ASN A 480 5.08 1.21 -20.16
C ASN A 480 4.86 2.09 -18.92
N SER A 481 3.96 1.71 -18.02
CA SER A 481 3.69 2.48 -16.81
C SER A 481 4.95 2.66 -15.97
N ARG A 482 5.20 3.88 -15.51
CA ARG A 482 6.37 4.25 -14.71
C ARG A 482 5.92 4.79 -13.36
N ARG A 483 6.77 4.62 -12.35
CA ARG A 483 6.57 5.28 -11.06
C ARG A 483 6.84 6.76 -11.18
N GLY A 484 6.05 7.56 -10.49
CA GLY A 484 6.22 9.01 -10.47
C GLY A 484 7.54 9.41 -9.82
N LYS A 485 8.18 10.45 -10.36
CA LYS A 485 9.49 10.98 -9.90
C LYS A 485 9.47 11.47 -8.45
N LYS A 486 8.29 11.76 -7.90
CA LYS A 486 8.10 12.26 -6.52
C LYS A 486 7.60 11.18 -5.55
N GLY A 487 7.79 9.90 -5.88
CA GLY A 487 7.30 8.78 -5.06
C GLY A 487 5.82 8.44 -5.27
N GLU A 488 5.20 9.01 -6.30
CA GLU A 488 3.85 8.63 -6.72
C GLU A 488 3.87 7.17 -7.21
N ALA A 489 2.82 6.42 -6.88
CA ALA A 489 2.73 5.02 -7.21
C ALA A 489 2.79 4.76 -8.72
N ARG A 490 2.21 5.68 -9.51
CA ARG A 490 2.16 5.65 -10.97
C ARG A 490 2.20 7.08 -11.50
N GLU A 491 2.92 7.32 -12.60
CA GLU A 491 2.81 8.57 -13.35
C GLU A 491 1.43 8.66 -14.00
N ASN A 492 0.81 9.83 -13.92
CA ASN A 492 -0.47 10.11 -14.58
C ASN A 492 -0.23 10.50 -16.05
N ILE A 493 0.39 9.62 -16.80
CA ILE A 493 0.72 9.79 -18.20
C ILE A 493 0.36 8.51 -18.92
N ASP A 494 -0.50 8.60 -19.93
CA ASP A 494 -0.88 7.47 -20.79
C ASP A 494 -1.42 6.27 -19.99
N ASP A 495 -2.37 6.51 -19.07
CA ASP A 495 -2.91 5.52 -18.14
C ASP A 495 -4.44 5.34 -18.23
N HIS A 496 -5.03 5.72 -19.37
CA HIS A 496 -6.48 5.70 -19.60
C HIS A 496 -7.04 4.28 -19.61
N ALA A 497 -6.35 3.32 -20.25
CA ALA A 497 -6.79 1.94 -20.26
C ALA A 497 -6.63 1.28 -18.89
N ILE A 498 -5.58 1.61 -18.15
CA ILE A 498 -5.40 1.16 -16.77
C ILE A 498 -6.51 1.72 -15.88
N ASN A 499 -6.83 3.02 -15.97
CA ASN A 499 -7.92 3.61 -15.19
C ASN A 499 -9.27 2.96 -15.50
N SER A 500 -9.57 2.74 -16.79
CA SER A 500 -10.77 2.04 -17.23
C SER A 500 -10.84 0.62 -16.64
N HIS A 501 -9.75 -0.13 -16.67
CA HIS A 501 -9.64 -1.46 -16.10
C HIS A 501 -9.81 -1.43 -14.56
N GLU A 502 -9.18 -0.48 -13.89
CA GLU A 502 -9.33 -0.27 -12.44
C GLU A 502 -10.79 0.02 -12.04
N TYR A 503 -11.54 0.79 -12.85
CA TYR A 503 -12.97 1.02 -12.61
C TYR A 503 -13.78 -0.25 -12.77
N GLN A 504 -13.46 -1.07 -13.78
CA GLN A 504 -14.12 -2.34 -14.04
C GLN A 504 -13.96 -3.33 -12.88
N ILE A 505 -12.76 -3.40 -12.27
CA ILE A 505 -12.43 -4.38 -11.20
C ILE A 505 -12.78 -3.86 -9.79
N ALA A 506 -12.89 -2.54 -9.60
CA ALA A 506 -13.06 -1.94 -8.28
C ALA A 506 -14.15 -2.57 -7.41
N PRO A 507 -15.34 -2.91 -7.94
CA PRO A 507 -16.42 -3.51 -7.15
C PRO A 507 -16.06 -4.87 -6.55
N PHE A 508 -15.22 -5.63 -7.22
CA PHE A 508 -14.90 -7.02 -6.88
C PHE A 508 -13.66 -7.19 -6.02
N ARG A 509 -12.89 -6.13 -5.76
CA ARG A 509 -11.61 -6.22 -5.02
C ARG A 509 -11.72 -6.88 -3.66
N ASN A 510 -12.76 -6.54 -2.90
CA ASN A 510 -12.97 -7.08 -1.57
C ASN A 510 -13.36 -8.56 -1.62
N ASP A 511 -14.06 -8.98 -2.67
CA ASP A 511 -14.48 -10.37 -2.84
C ASP A 511 -13.29 -11.28 -3.13
N PHE A 512 -12.32 -10.83 -3.93
CA PHE A 512 -11.06 -11.54 -4.15
C PHE A 512 -10.27 -11.71 -2.85
N VAL A 513 -10.26 -10.71 -1.98
CA VAL A 513 -9.59 -10.78 -0.67
C VAL A 513 -10.34 -11.73 0.28
N SER A 514 -11.67 -11.64 0.32
CA SER A 514 -12.53 -12.46 1.15
C SER A 514 -12.44 -13.93 0.77
N TRP A 515 -12.49 -14.25 -0.52
CA TRP A 515 -12.35 -15.61 -1.01
C TRP A 515 -10.99 -16.22 -0.63
N LYS A 516 -9.89 -15.50 -0.83
CA LYS A 516 -8.55 -15.96 -0.42
C LYS A 516 -8.42 -16.18 1.09
N ASN A 517 -9.17 -15.46 1.90
CA ASN A 517 -9.20 -15.65 3.35
C ASN A 517 -10.06 -16.84 3.77
N ASN A 518 -11.20 -17.06 3.12
CA ASN A 518 -12.14 -18.15 3.46
C ASN A 518 -11.65 -19.53 3.00
N PHE A 519 -10.93 -19.63 1.89
CA PHE A 519 -10.31 -20.90 1.46
C PHE A 519 -9.14 -21.33 2.35
N LYS A 520 -8.71 -20.48 3.27
CA LYS A 520 -7.67 -20.78 4.26
C LYS A 520 -8.19 -21.44 5.54
N GLU A 521 -9.50 -21.60 5.69
CA GLU A 521 -10.14 -22.21 6.86
C GLU A 521 -10.66 -23.65 6.62
N HIS A 522 -10.50 -24.19 5.42
CA HIS A 522 -10.82 -25.57 5.06
C HIS A 522 -9.58 -26.26 4.44
#